data_086a5113b3bd580c834c38947925e5ff
#
_entry.id   086a5113b3bd580c834c38947925e5ff
#
_cell.length_a   1.000
_cell.length_b   1.000
_cell.length_c   1.000
_cell.angle_alpha   90.00
_cell.angle_beta   90.00
_cell.angle_gamma   90.00
#
_symmetry.space_group_name_H-M   'P 1'
#
loop_
_entity.id
_entity.type
_entity.pdbx_description
1 polymer ?
#
loop_
_entity_poly.entity_id
_entity_poly.type
_entity_poly.pdbx_seq_one_letter_code
_entity_poly.pdbx_strand_id
1 'polypeptide(L)'
;MAACMQTNAQTVAPDYKGSGNNNPISANIFCADPTALEYNGRLYVYGSNDHQQFVATGKKGGNDYGSIKSIVVFSTDDMVNWTFHGTIDTQKLCSSWVTNPWYQGYGVSWAPSVTWRTTADGTDEFFLYFCNSSHGVGVLKANSPIGPWKSPNNKLMIHRDTPGATPCSAVFDPGVVIDENGDGWLSFGGLDPVDGGDGFNPKNARIVKLKPSMTEIDGLPVRIPAPYHFEANELNVMNGKFVYTYCSNWAERSDADWNAYKAEKGITVSKPNTCTMCYMVSDDPMNPDSWVYKGVYGPHPGMGTNNNHSHLQKFLGKYYYLYHGASLMENWINNGVISNDCKIYRSICVNEATVNEGTQTVKQVTPNLEGVTQIKNMNPYELQQAETMASCGGVDYEDFTNIKKNTKINKLGNEASENMQVNMREGSWINVRNVDFGAGAEKFTVRAKGTGTLDIYSGSKPMRKPITSIEFSSTEMEDHTIEVDATKFKGVKNVCFLVSAGDDVYVDAWQFTEAGSSGIHEVNNGNTTEHQSYDLLGRRLSDSHQHRGIVIEQYTDENGVKHSRKISSGRE
;
A
#
# COMPACT_ATOMS: atom_id res chain seq x y z
N MET A 1 37.72 -7.10 46.20
CA MET A 1 36.88 -6.13 45.50
C MET A 1 36.18 -6.86 44.36
N ALA A 2 34.90 -7.16 44.52
CA ALA A 2 34.09 -7.75 43.44
C ALA A 2 33.64 -6.59 42.56
N ALA A 3 34.10 -6.59 41.33
CA ALA A 3 33.61 -5.66 40.32
C ALA A 3 32.16 -6.08 40.00
N CYS A 4 31.21 -5.25 40.39
CA CYS A 4 29.83 -5.36 39.97
C CYS A 4 29.80 -4.98 38.49
N MET A 5 29.76 -5.96 37.60
CA MET A 5 29.41 -5.74 36.19
C MET A 5 27.96 -5.26 36.19
N GLN A 6 27.75 -3.97 36.06
CA GLN A 6 26.45 -3.45 35.63
C GLN A 6 26.27 -3.90 34.18
N THR A 7 25.47 -4.95 34.00
CA THR A 7 24.88 -5.22 32.68
C THR A 7 23.91 -4.08 32.41
N ASN A 8 24.33 -3.11 31.61
CA ASN A 8 23.39 -2.15 31.04
C ASN A 8 22.35 -2.98 30.28
N ALA A 9 21.11 -2.93 30.74
CA ALA A 9 20.02 -3.53 29.98
C ALA A 9 19.99 -2.83 28.62
N GLN A 10 20.15 -3.58 27.55
CA GLN A 10 20.06 -3.08 26.19
C GLN A 10 18.74 -2.35 26.01
N THR A 11 18.80 -1.09 25.55
CA THR A 11 17.61 -0.28 25.34
C THR A 11 16.98 -0.70 24.01
N VAL A 12 15.95 -1.55 24.08
CA VAL A 12 15.16 -1.95 22.92
C VAL A 12 14.21 -0.80 22.53
N ALA A 13 14.17 -0.46 21.26
CA ALA A 13 13.28 0.56 20.74
C ALA A 13 11.80 0.21 20.98
N PRO A 14 10.94 1.19 21.29
CA PRO A 14 9.52 0.95 21.53
C PRO A 14 8.83 0.32 20.32
N ASP A 15 7.76 -0.41 20.57
CA ASP A 15 6.90 -0.97 19.52
C ASP A 15 6.11 0.17 18.86
N TYR A 16 6.40 0.43 17.61
CA TYR A 16 5.79 1.53 16.87
C TYR A 16 4.29 1.35 16.62
N LYS A 17 3.82 0.12 16.50
CA LYS A 17 2.44 -0.19 16.15
C LYS A 17 1.57 -0.60 17.35
N GLY A 18 2.19 -1.09 18.40
CA GLY A 18 1.53 -1.68 19.57
C GLY A 18 1.35 -3.20 19.45
N SER A 19 1.56 -3.86 20.59
CA SER A 19 1.56 -5.31 20.67
C SER A 19 0.24 -5.95 20.25
N GLY A 20 0.33 -6.92 19.36
CA GLY A 20 -0.83 -7.70 18.92
C GLY A 20 -1.65 -7.08 17.80
N ASN A 21 -1.42 -5.81 17.48
CA ASN A 21 -2.16 -5.12 16.43
C ASN A 21 -1.66 -5.51 15.02
N ASN A 22 -2.60 -5.78 14.09
CA ASN A 22 -2.30 -5.90 12.67
C ASN A 22 -2.52 -4.56 11.94
N ASN A 23 -3.32 -3.66 12.51
CA ASN A 23 -3.46 -2.28 12.06
C ASN A 23 -2.56 -1.31 12.85
N PRO A 24 -2.07 -0.23 12.20
CA PRO A 24 -2.10 0.04 10.76
C PRO A 24 -1.19 -0.92 9.97
N ILE A 25 -1.28 -0.93 8.62
CA ILE A 25 -0.48 -1.82 7.76
C ILE A 25 1.02 -1.55 7.86
N SER A 26 1.43 -0.31 8.03
CA SER A 26 2.82 0.09 8.27
C SER A 26 3.05 0.43 9.73
N ALA A 27 4.20 0.03 10.28
CA ALA A 27 4.62 0.36 11.64
C ALA A 27 5.46 1.63 11.74
N ASN A 28 6.02 2.12 10.62
CA ASN A 28 7.00 3.21 10.63
C ASN A 28 6.80 4.26 9.52
N ILE A 29 5.79 4.12 8.68
CA ILE A 29 5.49 5.06 7.61
C ILE A 29 4.06 5.59 7.76
N PHE A 30 3.91 6.91 7.86
CA PHE A 30 2.61 7.58 7.76
C PHE A 30 2.15 7.60 6.31
N CYS A 31 0.94 7.15 6.05
CA CYS A 31 0.33 7.13 4.74
C CYS A 31 -1.19 7.22 4.84
N ALA A 32 -1.83 7.77 3.83
CA ALA A 32 -3.26 8.08 3.87
C ALA A 32 -3.95 7.82 2.54
N ASP A 33 -5.28 8.02 2.52
CA ASP A 33 -6.09 8.01 1.30
C ASP A 33 -5.83 6.72 0.48
N PRO A 34 -6.13 5.53 1.07
CA PRO A 34 -5.75 4.25 0.49
C PRO A 34 -6.52 3.95 -0.79
N THR A 35 -5.82 3.38 -1.76
CA THR A 35 -6.37 2.63 -2.89
C THR A 35 -5.59 1.32 -3.03
N ALA A 36 -6.18 0.31 -3.66
CA ALA A 36 -5.54 -0.99 -3.77
C ALA A 36 -5.92 -1.73 -5.05
N LEU A 37 -5.11 -2.72 -5.41
CA LEU A 37 -5.40 -3.71 -6.45
C LEU A 37 -4.87 -5.08 -6.06
N GLU A 38 -5.53 -6.12 -6.54
CA GLU A 38 -5.00 -7.49 -6.53
C GLU A 38 -4.27 -7.76 -7.84
N TYR A 39 -3.05 -8.31 -7.73
CA TYR A 39 -2.29 -8.78 -8.88
C TYR A 39 -1.45 -10.00 -8.51
N ASN A 40 -1.62 -11.10 -9.25
CA ASN A 40 -0.90 -12.37 -9.06
C ASN A 40 -0.94 -12.89 -7.61
N GLY A 41 -2.12 -12.83 -6.96
CA GLY A 41 -2.33 -13.32 -5.59
C GLY A 41 -1.67 -12.47 -4.52
N ARG A 42 -1.29 -11.24 -4.84
CA ARG A 42 -0.74 -10.24 -3.92
C ARG A 42 -1.58 -8.97 -3.95
N LEU A 43 -1.85 -8.41 -2.78
CA LEU A 43 -2.54 -7.15 -2.62
C LEU A 43 -1.51 -6.01 -2.60
N TYR A 44 -1.65 -5.06 -3.50
CA TYR A 44 -0.85 -3.83 -3.54
C TYR A 44 -1.70 -2.67 -3.06
N VAL A 45 -1.15 -1.87 -2.15
CA VAL A 45 -1.80 -0.71 -1.54
C VAL A 45 -0.98 0.53 -1.78
N TYR A 46 -1.65 1.60 -2.22
CA TYR A 46 -1.03 2.89 -2.49
C TYR A 46 -1.68 3.95 -1.60
N GLY A 47 -0.93 4.97 -1.22
CA GLY A 47 -1.47 6.05 -0.41
C GLY A 47 -0.69 7.35 -0.53
N SER A 48 -1.31 8.45 -0.13
CA SER A 48 -0.66 9.75 0.03
C SER A 48 0.46 9.65 1.07
N ASN A 49 1.64 10.21 0.75
CA ASN A 49 2.82 10.09 1.60
C ASN A 49 2.82 11.12 2.75
N ASP A 50 2.02 10.89 3.78
CA ASP A 50 2.00 11.72 4.98
C ASP A 50 3.36 11.74 5.70
N HIS A 51 4.16 10.67 5.55
CA HIS A 51 5.50 10.61 6.14
C HIS A 51 6.45 11.64 5.52
N GLN A 52 6.31 11.95 4.23
CA GLN A 52 7.07 13.02 3.60
C GLN A 52 6.75 14.37 4.22
N GLN A 53 5.48 14.67 4.47
CA GLN A 53 5.05 15.88 5.19
C GLN A 53 5.63 15.91 6.61
N PHE A 54 5.56 14.79 7.34
CA PHE A 54 6.10 14.65 8.68
C PHE A 54 7.61 14.96 8.75
N VAL A 55 8.39 14.45 7.81
CA VAL A 55 9.83 14.74 7.73
C VAL A 55 10.07 16.20 7.32
N ALA A 56 9.29 16.74 6.36
CA ALA A 56 9.42 18.12 5.91
C ALA A 56 9.15 19.14 7.01
N THR A 57 8.26 18.84 7.96
CA THR A 57 7.99 19.69 9.14
C THR A 57 9.03 19.53 10.25
N GLY A 58 10.05 18.71 10.07
CA GLY A 58 11.05 18.39 11.08
C GLY A 58 10.52 17.50 12.20
N LYS A 59 9.57 16.61 11.85
CA LYS A 59 8.95 15.61 12.74
C LYS A 59 8.16 16.23 13.89
N LYS A 60 7.49 17.35 13.65
CA LYS A 60 6.69 18.10 14.62
C LYS A 60 5.56 18.87 13.96
N GLY A 61 4.60 19.34 14.79
CA GLY A 61 3.48 20.16 14.31
C GLY A 61 2.42 19.37 13.54
N GLY A 62 1.49 20.06 12.91
CA GLY A 62 0.37 19.49 12.18
C GLY A 62 0.69 19.17 10.71
N ASN A 63 -0.04 18.24 10.14
CA ASN A 63 -0.04 17.96 8.71
C ASN A 63 -0.91 19.00 7.99
N ASP A 64 -0.29 19.84 7.16
CA ASP A 64 -0.96 20.82 6.29
C ASP A 64 -1.08 20.35 4.82
N TYR A 65 -0.64 19.10 4.57
CA TYR A 65 -0.68 18.41 3.27
C TYR A 65 0.21 19.03 2.17
N GLY A 66 0.82 20.19 2.42
CA GLY A 66 1.57 20.97 1.41
C GLY A 66 2.87 20.32 0.93
N SER A 67 3.41 19.37 1.68
CA SER A 67 4.63 18.64 1.36
C SER A 67 4.40 17.18 0.95
N ILE A 68 3.16 16.75 0.75
CA ILE A 68 2.84 15.42 0.22
C ILE A 68 3.02 15.45 -1.30
N LYS A 69 4.15 14.94 -1.79
CA LYS A 69 4.59 15.07 -3.20
C LYS A 69 4.93 13.74 -3.85
N SER A 70 4.50 12.65 -3.23
CA SER A 70 4.72 11.29 -3.68
C SER A 70 3.65 10.36 -3.16
N ILE A 71 3.59 9.18 -3.75
CA ILE A 71 2.70 8.09 -3.36
C ILE A 71 3.55 6.98 -2.76
N VAL A 72 3.17 6.46 -1.60
CA VAL A 72 3.79 5.28 -0.99
C VAL A 72 3.16 4.00 -1.52
N VAL A 73 3.95 2.92 -1.59
CA VAL A 73 3.51 1.62 -2.08
C VAL A 73 3.83 0.53 -1.06
N PHE A 74 2.82 -0.24 -0.72
CA PHE A 74 2.94 -1.45 0.11
C PHE A 74 2.35 -2.65 -0.61
N SER A 75 2.75 -3.84 -0.21
CA SER A 75 2.05 -5.05 -0.64
C SER A 75 2.08 -6.14 0.41
N THR A 76 1.15 -7.08 0.30
CA THR A 76 1.09 -8.27 1.14
C THR A 76 0.46 -9.42 0.38
N ASP A 77 0.80 -10.63 0.76
CA ASP A 77 0.13 -11.84 0.31
C ASP A 77 -0.51 -12.61 1.47
N ASP A 78 -0.36 -12.09 2.70
CA ASP A 78 -0.88 -12.72 3.92
C ASP A 78 -1.73 -11.80 4.82
N MET A 79 -1.83 -10.51 4.47
CA MET A 79 -2.60 -9.45 5.16
C MET A 79 -2.01 -8.96 6.50
N VAL A 80 -0.86 -9.46 6.92
CA VAL A 80 -0.23 -9.10 8.21
C VAL A 80 1.22 -8.66 8.06
N ASN A 81 2.01 -9.39 7.27
CA ASN A 81 3.37 -9.01 6.92
C ASN A 81 3.31 -8.17 5.65
N TRP A 82 3.67 -6.89 5.77
CA TRP A 82 3.58 -5.92 4.68
C TRP A 82 4.96 -5.53 4.19
N THR A 83 5.17 -5.61 2.88
CA THR A 83 6.40 -5.16 2.22
C THR A 83 6.24 -3.69 1.85
N PHE A 84 7.18 -2.86 2.25
CA PHE A 84 7.27 -1.47 1.81
C PHE A 84 8.14 -1.37 0.56
N HIS A 85 7.57 -0.94 -0.56
CA HIS A 85 8.26 -0.82 -1.85
C HIS A 85 8.86 0.57 -2.10
N GLY A 86 8.75 1.50 -1.15
CA GLY A 86 9.21 2.87 -1.34
C GLY A 86 8.11 3.79 -1.87
N THR A 87 8.52 4.75 -2.68
CA THR A 87 7.66 5.86 -3.12
C THR A 87 7.70 6.05 -4.63
N ILE A 88 6.59 6.56 -5.17
CA ILE A 88 6.46 7.03 -6.55
C ILE A 88 6.63 8.55 -6.52
N ASP A 89 7.75 9.05 -7.05
CA ASP A 89 8.07 10.48 -7.10
C ASP A 89 7.33 11.17 -8.27
N THR A 90 6.12 11.60 -8.01
CA THR A 90 5.28 12.26 -9.01
C THR A 90 5.84 13.59 -9.46
N GLN A 91 6.62 14.30 -8.63
CA GLN A 91 7.26 15.56 -9.03
C GLN A 91 8.33 15.33 -10.10
N LYS A 92 9.13 14.28 -9.97
CA LYS A 92 10.12 13.89 -10.96
C LYS A 92 9.45 13.39 -12.24
N LEU A 93 8.47 12.50 -12.11
CA LEU A 93 7.78 11.87 -13.25
C LEU A 93 6.94 12.86 -14.05
N CYS A 94 6.32 13.81 -13.36
CA CYS A 94 5.43 14.83 -13.95
C CYS A 94 6.06 16.23 -13.96
N SER A 95 7.39 16.33 -13.94
CA SER A 95 8.12 17.59 -13.81
C SER A 95 7.78 18.63 -14.86
N SER A 96 7.31 18.22 -16.04
CA SER A 96 6.91 19.13 -17.11
C SER A 96 5.62 19.92 -16.79
N TRP A 97 4.80 19.45 -15.84
CA TRP A 97 3.51 20.07 -15.58
C TRP A 97 3.11 20.16 -14.09
N VAL A 98 3.57 19.27 -13.23
CA VAL A 98 3.11 19.18 -11.81
C VAL A 98 3.39 20.47 -11.02
N THR A 99 4.46 21.18 -11.35
CA THR A 99 4.85 22.46 -10.74
C THR A 99 4.52 23.66 -11.62
N ASN A 100 3.80 23.47 -12.72
CA ASN A 100 3.46 24.55 -13.64
C ASN A 100 2.45 25.51 -12.97
N PRO A 101 2.77 26.82 -12.86
CA PRO A 101 1.87 27.81 -12.26
C PRO A 101 0.50 27.91 -12.94
N TRP A 102 0.42 27.59 -14.24
CA TRP A 102 -0.85 27.57 -14.97
C TRP A 102 -1.85 26.59 -14.36
N TYR A 103 -1.37 25.42 -13.90
CA TYR A 103 -2.22 24.45 -13.24
C TYR A 103 -2.49 24.79 -11.77
N GLN A 104 -1.92 25.89 -11.26
CA GLN A 104 -2.07 26.40 -9.91
C GLN A 104 -1.87 25.34 -8.81
N GLY A 105 -1.30 24.18 -9.18
CA GLY A 105 -0.99 23.12 -8.26
C GLY A 105 0.26 23.46 -7.45
N TYR A 106 0.26 23.04 -6.20
CA TYR A 106 1.41 23.19 -5.33
C TYR A 106 2.47 22.09 -5.54
N GLY A 107 2.36 21.32 -6.61
CA GLY A 107 3.20 20.16 -6.88
C GLY A 107 2.96 19.03 -5.88
N VAL A 108 1.77 18.96 -5.31
CA VAL A 108 1.37 17.87 -4.38
C VAL A 108 0.77 16.70 -5.13
N SER A 109 0.72 15.55 -4.46
CA SER A 109 0.14 14.32 -5.00
C SER A 109 -0.67 13.64 -3.92
N TRP A 110 -1.98 13.85 -3.97
CA TRP A 110 -2.92 13.35 -2.99
C TRP A 110 -3.84 12.29 -3.58
N ALA A 111 -4.41 11.50 -2.68
CA ALA A 111 -5.50 10.57 -2.93
C ALA A 111 -5.34 9.79 -4.24
N PRO A 112 -4.42 8.83 -4.28
CA PRO A 112 -4.26 7.98 -5.46
C PRO A 112 -5.46 7.08 -5.64
N SER A 113 -5.76 6.72 -6.91
CA SER A 113 -6.62 5.60 -7.26
C SER A 113 -5.97 4.78 -8.35
N VAL A 114 -5.98 3.45 -8.23
CA VAL A 114 -5.20 2.54 -9.07
C VAL A 114 -6.08 1.46 -9.69
N THR A 115 -5.76 1.10 -10.94
CA THR A 115 -6.36 -0.05 -11.63
C THR A 115 -5.38 -0.69 -12.58
N TRP A 116 -5.71 -1.87 -13.09
CA TRP A 116 -4.88 -2.56 -14.07
C TRP A 116 -5.73 -3.41 -15.01
N ARG A 117 -5.12 -3.81 -16.13
CA ARG A 117 -5.72 -4.74 -17.09
C ARG A 117 -4.63 -5.49 -17.86
N THR A 118 -4.99 -6.60 -18.45
CA THR A 118 -4.20 -7.27 -19.49
C THR A 118 -4.74 -6.88 -20.86
N THR A 119 -3.89 -6.39 -21.73
CA THR A 119 -4.24 -6.04 -23.12
C THR A 119 -4.37 -7.27 -24.00
N ALA A 120 -4.91 -7.12 -25.20
CA ALA A 120 -5.14 -8.24 -26.12
C ALA A 120 -3.85 -8.97 -26.57
N ASP A 121 -2.69 -8.30 -26.49
CA ASP A 121 -1.37 -8.88 -26.77
C ASP A 121 -0.72 -9.53 -25.54
N GLY A 122 -1.44 -9.59 -24.41
CA GLY A 122 -0.97 -10.21 -23.16
C GLY A 122 -0.09 -9.30 -22.29
N THR A 123 0.00 -8.00 -22.61
CA THR A 123 0.76 -7.05 -21.80
C THR A 123 -0.09 -6.54 -20.64
N ASP A 124 0.45 -6.58 -19.42
CA ASP A 124 -0.20 -5.97 -18.27
C ASP A 124 0.10 -4.47 -18.23
N GLU A 125 -0.96 -3.68 -18.07
CA GLU A 125 -0.93 -2.23 -17.96
C GLU A 125 -1.54 -1.80 -16.62
N PHE A 126 -0.79 -1.00 -15.87
CA PHE A 126 -1.20 -0.40 -14.60
C PHE A 126 -1.38 1.10 -14.77
N PHE A 127 -2.42 1.65 -14.15
CA PHE A 127 -2.76 3.07 -14.20
C PHE A 127 -2.96 3.60 -12.79
N LEU A 128 -2.22 4.64 -12.45
CA LEU A 128 -2.30 5.32 -11.15
C LEU A 128 -2.72 6.77 -11.39
N TYR A 129 -3.89 7.11 -10.88
CA TYR A 129 -4.43 8.47 -10.90
C TYR A 129 -4.15 9.13 -9.56
N PHE A 130 -3.92 10.43 -9.55
CA PHE A 130 -3.71 11.21 -8.34
C PHE A 130 -4.12 12.65 -8.57
N CYS A 131 -4.41 13.41 -7.52
CA CYS A 131 -4.73 14.81 -7.69
C CYS A 131 -3.56 15.74 -7.35
N ASN A 132 -3.39 16.79 -8.15
CA ASN A 132 -2.48 17.90 -7.87
C ASN A 132 -3.25 18.97 -7.11
N SER A 133 -3.40 18.78 -5.79
CA SER A 133 -4.31 19.60 -4.98
C SER A 133 -5.75 19.56 -5.53
N SER A 134 -6.50 20.61 -5.39
CA SER A 134 -7.87 20.76 -5.90
C SER A 134 -7.97 21.15 -7.39
N HIS A 135 -6.86 21.10 -8.14
CA HIS A 135 -6.76 21.74 -9.46
C HIS A 135 -6.86 20.77 -10.62
N GLY A 136 -6.70 19.48 -10.39
CA GLY A 136 -6.83 18.51 -11.46
C GLY A 136 -6.27 17.12 -11.11
N VAL A 137 -6.56 16.18 -12.01
CA VAL A 137 -6.18 14.78 -11.92
C VAL A 137 -5.07 14.48 -12.94
N GLY A 138 -3.97 13.93 -12.46
CA GLY A 138 -2.89 13.36 -13.26
C GLY A 138 -3.01 11.84 -13.36
N VAL A 139 -2.29 11.25 -14.33
CA VAL A 139 -2.21 9.81 -14.51
C VAL A 139 -0.78 9.37 -14.77
N LEU A 140 -0.40 8.25 -14.18
CA LEU A 140 0.83 7.52 -14.45
C LEU A 140 0.48 6.14 -15.01
N LYS A 141 1.40 5.57 -15.81
CA LYS A 141 1.28 4.25 -16.41
C LYS A 141 2.53 3.43 -16.13
N ALA A 142 2.36 2.12 -15.92
CA ALA A 142 3.45 1.15 -15.74
C ALA A 142 3.05 -0.22 -16.32
N ASN A 143 4.02 -1.15 -16.36
CA ASN A 143 3.79 -2.55 -16.71
C ASN A 143 3.98 -3.50 -15.50
N SER A 144 4.11 -2.93 -14.31
CA SER A 144 4.19 -3.65 -13.04
C SER A 144 3.51 -2.80 -11.95
N PRO A 145 2.92 -3.41 -10.90
CA PRO A 145 2.28 -2.66 -9.82
C PRO A 145 3.25 -1.75 -9.05
N ILE A 146 4.54 -2.06 -9.05
CA ILE A 146 5.55 -1.22 -8.40
C ILE A 146 6.31 -0.31 -9.37
N GLY A 147 5.99 -0.35 -10.67
CA GLY A 147 6.62 0.48 -11.70
C GLY A 147 7.60 -0.30 -12.59
N PRO A 148 8.56 0.38 -13.27
CA PRO A 148 8.75 1.84 -13.24
C PRO A 148 7.59 2.61 -13.86
N TRP A 149 7.11 3.61 -13.13
CA TRP A 149 6.02 4.46 -13.55
C TRP A 149 6.46 5.56 -14.53
N LYS A 150 5.59 5.95 -15.43
CA LYS A 150 5.83 7.02 -16.40
C LYS A 150 4.60 7.92 -16.50
N SER A 151 4.81 9.22 -16.69
CA SER A 151 3.74 10.15 -17.08
C SER A 151 3.47 10.00 -18.57
N PRO A 152 2.31 9.51 -19.00
CA PRO A 152 1.99 9.36 -20.43
C PRO A 152 1.67 10.71 -21.09
N ASN A 153 1.29 11.72 -20.31
CA ASN A 153 0.84 13.02 -20.74
C ASN A 153 1.78 14.11 -20.21
N ASN A 154 2.01 15.15 -21.01
CA ASN A 154 2.74 16.35 -20.59
C ASN A 154 1.84 17.40 -19.91
N LYS A 155 0.70 16.97 -19.34
CA LYS A 155 -0.30 17.82 -18.69
C LYS A 155 -1.18 16.99 -17.76
N LEU A 156 -1.93 17.67 -16.90
CA LEU A 156 -3.04 17.04 -16.18
C LEU A 156 -4.02 16.40 -17.17
N MET A 157 -4.54 15.22 -16.84
CA MET A 157 -5.55 14.52 -17.64
C MET A 157 -6.89 15.25 -17.56
N ILE A 158 -7.27 15.69 -16.36
CA ILE A 158 -8.44 16.53 -16.10
C ILE A 158 -7.97 17.76 -15.35
N HIS A 159 -8.34 18.93 -15.84
CA HIS A 159 -8.10 20.24 -15.24
C HIS A 159 -9.42 21.00 -15.10
N ARG A 160 -9.44 22.08 -14.34
CA ARG A 160 -10.64 22.94 -14.20
C ARG A 160 -11.17 23.45 -15.53
N ASP A 161 -10.30 23.66 -16.53
CA ASP A 161 -10.69 24.09 -17.88
C ASP A 161 -11.16 22.93 -18.78
N THR A 162 -11.09 21.70 -18.31
CA THR A 162 -11.61 20.54 -19.04
C THR A 162 -13.14 20.70 -19.18
N PRO A 163 -13.70 20.66 -20.40
CA PRO A 163 -15.14 20.79 -20.59
C PRO A 163 -15.92 19.79 -19.74
N GLY A 164 -16.91 20.26 -18.99
CA GLY A 164 -17.74 19.44 -18.08
C GLY A 164 -17.11 19.15 -16.71
N ALA A 165 -15.82 19.43 -16.48
CA ALA A 165 -15.22 19.28 -15.16
C ALA A 165 -15.75 20.31 -14.16
N THR A 166 -16.03 21.52 -14.62
CA THR A 166 -16.62 22.61 -13.83
C THR A 166 -18.07 22.87 -14.23
N PRO A 167 -18.93 23.43 -13.35
CA PRO A 167 -18.61 23.87 -12.00
C PRO A 167 -18.36 22.69 -11.05
N CYS A 168 -17.19 22.71 -10.41
CA CYS A 168 -16.79 21.79 -9.36
C CYS A 168 -15.85 22.58 -8.44
N SER A 169 -16.05 22.56 -7.13
CA SER A 169 -15.23 23.35 -6.20
C SER A 169 -13.78 22.87 -6.20
N ALA A 170 -13.58 21.57 -6.20
CA ALA A 170 -12.28 20.93 -6.38
C ALA A 170 -12.35 19.84 -7.46
N VAL A 171 -11.37 19.82 -8.35
CA VAL A 171 -11.14 18.73 -9.32
C VAL A 171 -10.05 17.84 -8.71
N PHE A 172 -10.46 16.90 -7.84
CA PHE A 172 -9.55 16.11 -7.03
C PHE A 172 -10.16 14.75 -6.64
N ASP A 173 -9.43 13.97 -5.84
CA ASP A 173 -9.81 12.66 -5.33
C ASP A 173 -10.38 11.75 -6.43
N PRO A 174 -9.54 11.32 -7.37
CA PRO A 174 -9.98 10.42 -8.43
C PRO A 174 -10.33 9.04 -7.87
N GLY A 175 -11.42 8.45 -8.39
CA GLY A 175 -11.75 7.04 -8.17
C GLY A 175 -11.89 6.33 -9.52
N VAL A 176 -11.10 5.30 -9.79
CA VAL A 176 -11.04 4.61 -11.07
C VAL A 176 -11.53 3.16 -10.98
N VAL A 177 -12.23 2.71 -12.00
CA VAL A 177 -12.56 1.30 -12.19
C VAL A 177 -12.54 0.92 -13.67
N ILE A 178 -12.26 -0.33 -13.97
CA ILE A 178 -12.51 -0.94 -15.28
C ILE A 178 -13.71 -1.86 -15.12
N ASP A 179 -14.72 -1.68 -15.95
CA ASP A 179 -15.94 -2.49 -15.91
C ASP A 179 -15.76 -3.86 -16.59
N GLU A 180 -16.81 -4.69 -16.54
CA GLU A 180 -16.80 -6.05 -17.10
C GLU A 180 -16.65 -6.07 -18.63
N ASN A 181 -16.87 -4.94 -19.31
CA ASN A 181 -16.64 -4.78 -20.76
C ASN A 181 -15.21 -4.35 -21.09
N GLY A 182 -14.39 -4.05 -20.09
CA GLY A 182 -13.03 -3.51 -20.23
C GLY A 182 -13.00 -1.98 -20.42
N ASP A 183 -14.11 -1.29 -20.22
CA ASP A 183 -14.20 0.16 -20.28
C ASP A 183 -13.73 0.79 -18.97
N GLY A 184 -12.89 1.82 -19.07
CA GLY A 184 -12.42 2.58 -17.92
C GLY A 184 -13.38 3.69 -17.53
N TRP A 185 -13.54 3.92 -16.24
CA TRP A 185 -14.40 4.96 -15.65
C TRP A 185 -13.65 5.69 -14.55
N LEU A 186 -13.86 6.99 -14.46
CA LEU A 186 -13.22 7.84 -13.46
C LEU A 186 -14.24 8.78 -12.80
N SER A 187 -14.34 8.72 -11.48
CA SER A 187 -15.03 9.71 -10.66
C SER A 187 -14.04 10.72 -10.09
N PHE A 188 -14.48 11.94 -9.81
CA PHE A 188 -13.70 12.98 -9.18
C PHE A 188 -14.58 14.12 -8.66
N GLY A 189 -14.00 15.01 -7.87
CA GLY A 189 -14.64 16.24 -7.45
C GLY A 189 -14.96 16.29 -5.96
N GLY A 190 -15.31 17.49 -5.48
CA GLY A 190 -15.68 17.64 -4.08
C GLY A 190 -15.60 19.06 -3.53
N LEU A 191 -15.50 19.17 -2.22
CA LEU A 191 -15.50 20.35 -1.38
C LEU A 191 -16.87 21.07 -1.37
N ASP A 192 -16.86 22.39 -1.56
CA ASP A 192 -18.04 23.23 -1.40
C ASP A 192 -19.14 22.95 -2.44
N PRO A 193 -20.40 23.22 -2.09
CA PRO A 193 -21.50 23.19 -3.03
C PRO A 193 -21.28 24.17 -4.21
N VAL A 194 -21.72 23.76 -5.38
CA VAL A 194 -21.60 24.55 -6.63
C VAL A 194 -22.93 24.64 -7.35
N ASP A 195 -23.05 25.62 -8.25
CA ASP A 195 -24.16 25.74 -9.19
C ASP A 195 -25.55 25.73 -8.49
N GLY A 196 -25.67 26.52 -7.40
CA GLY A 196 -26.88 26.59 -6.61
C GLY A 196 -27.18 25.31 -5.82
N GLY A 197 -26.18 24.45 -5.63
CA GLY A 197 -26.24 23.35 -4.68
C GLY A 197 -26.21 23.83 -3.24
N ASP A 198 -26.49 22.92 -2.32
CA ASP A 198 -26.46 23.16 -0.88
C ASP A 198 -25.75 22.02 -0.15
N GLY A 199 -25.83 22.00 1.18
CA GLY A 199 -25.22 20.95 1.98
C GLY A 199 -25.80 19.56 1.73
N PHE A 200 -27.06 19.45 1.36
CA PHE A 200 -27.71 18.18 1.04
C PHE A 200 -27.36 17.70 -0.39
N ASN A 201 -27.45 18.61 -1.36
CA ASN A 201 -27.14 18.33 -2.77
C ASN A 201 -26.02 19.26 -3.26
N PRO A 202 -24.75 18.95 -2.96
CA PRO A 202 -23.63 19.85 -3.29
C PRO A 202 -23.34 19.99 -4.77
N LYS A 203 -23.77 19.06 -5.61
CA LYS A 203 -23.58 19.04 -7.08
C LYS A 203 -22.12 19.06 -7.54
N ASN A 204 -21.19 18.63 -6.68
CA ASN A 204 -19.73 18.74 -6.87
C ASN A 204 -19.04 17.42 -7.25
N ALA A 205 -19.74 16.28 -7.28
CA ALA A 205 -19.20 15.00 -7.76
C ALA A 205 -19.39 14.80 -9.27
N ARG A 206 -18.44 14.18 -9.92
CA ARG A 206 -18.41 13.90 -11.37
C ARG A 206 -18.00 12.46 -11.65
N ILE A 207 -18.49 11.93 -12.78
CA ILE A 207 -18.01 10.69 -13.41
C ILE A 207 -17.85 10.88 -14.90
N VAL A 208 -16.90 10.20 -15.49
CA VAL A 208 -16.63 10.22 -16.93
C VAL A 208 -16.10 8.87 -17.40
N LYS A 209 -16.43 8.48 -18.62
CA LYS A 209 -15.79 7.35 -19.29
C LYS A 209 -14.38 7.73 -19.72
N LEU A 210 -13.46 6.78 -19.69
CA LEU A 210 -12.11 6.94 -20.20
C LEU A 210 -12.00 6.37 -21.62
N LYS A 211 -11.12 6.95 -22.43
CA LYS A 211 -10.73 6.35 -23.71
C LYS A 211 -10.00 5.03 -23.47
N PRO A 212 -9.92 4.15 -24.48
CA PRO A 212 -9.18 2.88 -24.36
C PRO A 212 -7.72 3.03 -23.90
N SER A 213 -7.11 4.20 -24.12
CA SER A 213 -5.77 4.52 -23.59
C SER A 213 -5.70 4.61 -22.07
N MET A 214 -6.83 4.78 -21.38
CA MET A 214 -6.94 5.06 -19.93
C MET A 214 -6.25 6.37 -19.50
N THR A 215 -5.73 7.17 -20.44
CA THR A 215 -4.97 8.40 -20.15
C THR A 215 -5.67 9.67 -20.64
N GLU A 216 -6.87 9.53 -21.14
CA GLU A 216 -7.74 10.61 -21.62
C GLU A 216 -9.20 10.28 -21.32
N ILE A 217 -10.01 11.34 -21.11
CA ILE A 217 -11.47 11.18 -20.96
C ILE A 217 -12.14 10.98 -22.33
N ASP A 218 -13.26 10.23 -22.32
CA ASP A 218 -14.13 10.02 -23.48
C ASP A 218 -15.48 10.71 -23.24
N GLY A 219 -15.69 11.84 -23.90
CA GLY A 219 -16.88 12.68 -23.71
C GLY A 219 -16.77 13.67 -22.56
N LEU A 220 -17.93 14.12 -22.08
CA LEU A 220 -18.04 15.11 -21.01
C LEU A 220 -18.36 14.43 -19.67
N PRO A 221 -17.72 14.86 -18.57
CA PRO A 221 -18.11 14.43 -17.23
C PRO A 221 -19.56 14.79 -16.91
N VAL A 222 -20.28 13.88 -16.26
CA VAL A 222 -21.61 14.08 -15.74
C VAL A 222 -21.64 14.12 -14.23
N ARG A 223 -22.70 14.68 -13.63
CA ARG A 223 -22.86 14.73 -12.19
C ARG A 223 -23.27 13.37 -11.62
N ILE A 224 -22.67 13.03 -10.47
CA ILE A 224 -23.23 12.06 -9.55
C ILE A 224 -24.06 12.82 -8.51
N PRO A 225 -25.37 12.59 -8.37
CA PRO A 225 -26.22 13.32 -7.41
C PRO A 225 -26.07 12.73 -5.99
N ALA A 226 -24.85 12.73 -5.46
CA ALA A 226 -24.50 12.15 -4.18
C ALA A 226 -24.95 13.05 -3.01
N PRO A 227 -25.89 12.61 -2.16
CA PRO A 227 -26.37 13.41 -1.06
C PRO A 227 -25.26 13.63 -0.01
N TYR A 228 -25.13 14.88 0.45
CA TYR A 228 -24.12 15.29 1.41
C TYR A 228 -22.67 15.03 0.97
N HIS A 229 -22.38 14.92 -0.31
CA HIS A 229 -21.04 14.67 -0.81
C HIS A 229 -20.02 15.73 -0.37
N PHE A 230 -18.80 15.28 -0.02
CA PHE A 230 -17.70 16.16 0.29
C PHE A 230 -16.44 15.80 -0.52
N GLU A 231 -15.88 14.58 -0.39
CA GLU A 231 -14.60 14.17 -0.99
C GLU A 231 -14.47 12.64 -1.06
N ALA A 232 -13.26 12.13 -1.33
CA ALA A 232 -12.89 10.72 -1.24
C ALA A 232 -13.67 9.82 -2.20
N ASN A 233 -13.67 10.20 -3.47
CA ASN A 233 -14.35 9.44 -4.53
C ASN A 233 -13.61 8.12 -4.79
N GLU A 234 -14.35 7.02 -4.87
CA GLU A 234 -13.87 5.73 -5.35
C GLU A 234 -14.96 4.99 -6.12
N LEU A 235 -14.55 4.08 -6.98
CA LEU A 235 -15.45 3.27 -7.81
C LEU A 235 -15.14 1.78 -7.68
N ASN A 236 -16.21 0.98 -7.69
CA ASN A 236 -16.17 -0.47 -7.84
C ASN A 236 -17.23 -0.90 -8.85
N VAL A 237 -17.08 -2.10 -9.42
CA VAL A 237 -18.13 -2.78 -10.17
C VAL A 237 -18.47 -4.09 -9.45
N MET A 238 -19.75 -4.29 -9.17
CA MET A 238 -20.26 -5.48 -8.49
C MET A 238 -21.44 -6.06 -9.28
N ASN A 239 -21.23 -7.21 -9.88
CA ASN A 239 -22.26 -7.89 -10.68
C ASN A 239 -22.89 -6.95 -11.72
N GLY A 240 -22.04 -6.33 -12.54
CA GLY A 240 -22.41 -5.40 -13.62
C GLY A 240 -22.92 -4.03 -13.20
N LYS A 241 -22.93 -3.72 -11.90
CA LYS A 241 -23.37 -2.42 -11.40
C LYS A 241 -22.22 -1.61 -10.82
N PHE A 242 -22.25 -0.32 -11.07
CA PHE A 242 -21.30 0.63 -10.50
C PHE A 242 -21.63 0.92 -9.05
N VAL A 243 -20.64 0.85 -8.19
CA VAL A 243 -20.71 1.23 -6.77
C VAL A 243 -19.77 2.40 -6.56
N TYR A 244 -20.34 3.56 -6.36
CA TYR A 244 -19.62 4.79 -6.07
C TYR A 244 -19.57 5.04 -4.58
N THR A 245 -18.40 5.30 -4.04
CA THR A 245 -18.19 5.59 -2.62
C THR A 245 -17.62 6.99 -2.43
N TYR A 246 -17.94 7.63 -1.30
CA TYR A 246 -17.55 9.00 -0.98
C TYR A 246 -17.66 9.32 0.50
N CYS A 247 -16.95 10.35 0.96
CA CYS A 247 -17.08 10.92 2.29
C CYS A 247 -18.18 11.97 2.34
N SER A 248 -19.04 11.91 3.36
CA SER A 248 -20.11 12.90 3.58
C SER A 248 -19.60 14.16 4.29
N ASN A 249 -20.19 15.32 3.95
CA ASN A 249 -19.85 16.64 4.50
C ASN A 249 -20.35 16.86 5.95
N TRP A 250 -20.17 18.07 6.48
CA TRP A 250 -20.57 18.47 7.83
C TRP A 250 -21.86 19.31 7.87
N ALA A 251 -22.55 19.47 6.76
CA ALA A 251 -23.82 20.20 6.71
C ALA A 251 -24.86 19.58 7.64
N GLU A 252 -25.83 20.38 8.07
CA GLU A 252 -26.96 19.93 8.88
C GLU A 252 -27.73 18.81 8.16
N ARG A 253 -28.15 17.81 8.90
CA ARG A 253 -28.89 16.63 8.41
C ARG A 253 -30.40 16.87 8.51
N SER A 254 -30.97 17.62 7.57
CA SER A 254 -32.41 17.90 7.48
C SER A 254 -33.23 16.61 7.34
N ASP A 255 -34.18 16.41 8.23
CA ASP A 255 -35.13 15.30 8.13
C ASP A 255 -36.14 15.51 6.98
N ALA A 256 -36.48 16.75 6.69
CA ALA A 256 -37.40 17.09 5.60
C ALA A 256 -36.79 16.71 4.24
N ASP A 257 -35.58 17.16 3.97
CA ASP A 257 -34.88 16.86 2.70
C ASP A 257 -34.63 15.36 2.55
N TRP A 258 -34.20 14.69 3.63
CA TRP A 258 -33.98 13.25 3.60
C TRP A 258 -35.27 12.45 3.37
N ASN A 259 -36.39 12.83 3.98
CA ASN A 259 -37.66 12.15 3.76
C ASN A 259 -38.19 12.37 2.33
N ALA A 260 -38.00 13.58 1.76
CA ALA A 260 -38.32 13.85 0.36
C ALA A 260 -37.49 12.97 -0.58
N TYR A 261 -36.17 12.89 -0.36
CA TYR A 261 -35.24 12.06 -1.14
C TYR A 261 -35.59 10.56 -1.06
N LYS A 262 -35.89 10.06 0.15
CA LYS A 262 -36.35 8.67 0.32
C LYS A 262 -37.61 8.36 -0.47
N ALA A 263 -38.56 9.27 -0.44
CA ALA A 263 -39.84 9.11 -1.17
C ALA A 263 -39.58 9.13 -2.69
N GLU A 264 -38.74 10.04 -3.17
CA GLU A 264 -38.38 10.14 -4.60
C GLU A 264 -37.69 8.88 -5.10
N LYS A 265 -36.65 8.40 -4.36
CA LYS A 265 -35.84 7.25 -4.77
C LYS A 265 -36.39 5.89 -4.33
N GLY A 266 -37.48 5.85 -3.59
CA GLY A 266 -38.09 4.61 -3.09
C GLY A 266 -37.18 3.83 -2.12
N ILE A 267 -36.37 4.52 -1.32
CA ILE A 267 -35.41 3.91 -0.38
C ILE A 267 -35.86 4.07 1.08
N THR A 268 -35.35 3.17 1.93
CA THR A 268 -35.66 3.16 3.37
C THR A 268 -34.45 3.39 4.26
N VAL A 269 -33.26 3.54 3.67
CA VAL A 269 -31.99 3.70 4.41
C VAL A 269 -31.96 5.03 5.19
N SER A 270 -31.19 5.02 6.27
CA SER A 270 -30.99 6.21 7.10
C SER A 270 -30.08 7.23 6.42
N LYS A 271 -30.29 8.53 6.75
CA LYS A 271 -29.35 9.58 6.35
C LYS A 271 -27.96 9.34 6.95
N PRO A 272 -26.88 9.74 6.26
CA PRO A 272 -25.53 9.60 6.80
C PRO A 272 -25.28 10.55 7.97
N ASN A 273 -24.42 10.19 8.89
CA ASN A 273 -23.78 11.13 9.80
C ASN A 273 -22.71 11.96 9.05
N THR A 274 -22.15 12.95 9.73
CA THR A 274 -21.04 13.75 9.19
C THR A 274 -19.76 12.92 9.05
N CYS A 275 -18.96 13.21 8.02
CA CYS A 275 -17.65 12.57 7.79
C CYS A 275 -17.72 11.02 7.79
N THR A 276 -18.77 10.43 7.24
CA THR A 276 -18.93 8.98 7.09
C THR A 276 -18.73 8.57 5.63
N MET A 277 -18.23 7.36 5.40
CA MET A 277 -18.09 6.81 4.06
C MET A 277 -19.43 6.23 3.60
N CYS A 278 -19.99 6.88 2.60
CA CYS A 278 -21.27 6.57 1.98
C CYS A 278 -21.08 5.83 0.65
N TYR A 279 -22.14 5.17 0.17
CA TYR A 279 -22.11 4.59 -1.16
C TYR A 279 -23.44 4.67 -1.89
N MET A 280 -23.33 4.74 -3.22
CA MET A 280 -24.43 4.72 -4.18
C MET A 280 -24.21 3.63 -5.21
N VAL A 281 -25.30 3.20 -5.86
CA VAL A 281 -25.26 2.17 -6.92
C VAL A 281 -25.99 2.69 -8.15
N SER A 282 -25.44 2.36 -9.33
CA SER A 282 -26.04 2.67 -10.64
C SER A 282 -25.82 1.53 -11.62
N ASP A 283 -26.76 1.33 -12.53
CA ASP A 283 -26.62 0.46 -13.72
C ASP A 283 -26.30 1.24 -15.00
N ASP A 284 -26.41 2.58 -14.97
CA ASP A 284 -26.00 3.50 -16.04
C ASP A 284 -25.28 4.72 -15.42
N PRO A 285 -23.93 4.67 -15.28
CA PRO A 285 -23.20 5.69 -14.56
C PRO A 285 -23.26 7.08 -15.20
N MET A 286 -23.57 7.17 -16.52
CA MET A 286 -23.72 8.43 -17.23
C MET A 286 -25.11 9.04 -17.10
N ASN A 287 -26.07 8.34 -16.53
CA ASN A 287 -27.39 8.84 -16.22
C ASN A 287 -27.48 9.25 -14.73
N PRO A 288 -27.54 10.55 -14.40
CA PRO A 288 -27.64 10.99 -13.00
C PRO A 288 -28.84 10.40 -12.24
N ASP A 289 -29.96 10.10 -12.90
CA ASP A 289 -31.16 9.60 -12.27
C ASP A 289 -31.07 8.11 -11.87
N SER A 290 -30.12 7.36 -12.46
CA SER A 290 -29.89 5.94 -12.15
C SER A 290 -29.21 5.74 -10.79
N TRP A 291 -28.56 6.75 -10.24
CA TRP A 291 -27.83 6.65 -8.99
C TRP A 291 -28.77 6.59 -7.78
N VAL A 292 -28.62 5.54 -6.98
CA VAL A 292 -29.41 5.28 -5.78
C VAL A 292 -28.50 5.14 -4.56
N TYR A 293 -28.74 5.96 -3.54
CA TYR A 293 -28.04 5.89 -2.27
C TYR A 293 -28.37 4.59 -1.53
N LYS A 294 -27.36 3.89 -1.03
CA LYS A 294 -27.51 2.56 -0.39
C LYS A 294 -27.16 2.57 1.10
N GLY A 295 -26.46 3.59 1.59
CA GLY A 295 -26.13 3.70 3.01
C GLY A 295 -24.72 4.14 3.33
N VAL A 296 -24.35 3.95 4.59
CA VAL A 296 -23.03 4.15 5.13
C VAL A 296 -22.35 2.79 5.27
N TYR A 297 -21.11 2.67 4.74
CA TYR A 297 -20.32 1.45 4.89
C TYR A 297 -19.06 1.64 5.75
N GLY A 298 -18.59 2.90 5.91
CA GLY A 298 -17.50 3.26 6.78
C GLY A 298 -17.93 4.33 7.81
N PRO A 299 -17.64 4.16 9.11
CA PRO A 299 -18.02 5.12 10.12
C PRO A 299 -17.19 6.39 10.05
N HIS A 300 -17.55 7.41 10.83
CA HIS A 300 -16.67 8.53 11.13
C HIS A 300 -15.34 7.99 11.69
N PRO A 301 -14.17 8.50 11.25
CA PRO A 301 -12.87 7.92 11.63
C PRO A 301 -12.56 7.99 13.13
N GLY A 302 -13.20 8.90 13.87
CA GLY A 302 -13.15 8.96 15.34
C GLY A 302 -11.79 9.34 15.95
N MET A 303 -10.82 9.65 15.13
CA MET A 303 -9.40 9.72 15.52
C MET A 303 -8.85 11.15 15.50
N GLY A 304 -9.65 12.14 15.91
CA GLY A 304 -9.22 13.55 15.96
C GLY A 304 -8.95 14.19 14.59
N THR A 305 -9.18 13.45 13.50
CA THR A 305 -9.16 13.97 12.15
C THR A 305 -10.59 14.07 11.62
N ASN A 306 -10.91 15.19 10.97
CA ASN A 306 -12.17 15.35 10.23
C ASN A 306 -11.98 15.00 8.75
N ASN A 307 -11.00 14.16 8.43
CA ASN A 307 -10.68 13.68 7.09
C ASN A 307 -10.92 12.16 7.07
N ASN A 308 -11.68 11.70 6.11
CA ASN A 308 -12.03 10.29 5.98
C ASN A 308 -11.93 9.88 4.51
N HIS A 309 -11.17 8.85 4.25
CA HIS A 309 -10.99 8.28 2.94
C HIS A 309 -10.90 6.77 3.05
N SER A 310 -11.49 6.05 2.12
CA SER A 310 -11.45 4.60 2.12
C SER A 310 -11.57 4.00 0.74
N HIS A 311 -11.11 2.77 0.63
CA HIS A 311 -11.21 1.95 -0.57
C HIS A 311 -11.79 0.58 -0.21
N LEU A 312 -12.68 0.06 -1.04
CA LEU A 312 -13.25 -1.28 -0.89
C LEU A 312 -12.60 -2.21 -1.91
N GLN A 313 -11.79 -3.17 -1.44
CA GLN A 313 -11.00 -4.05 -2.29
C GLN A 313 -11.41 -5.51 -2.13
N LYS A 314 -11.62 -6.19 -3.25
CA LYS A 314 -11.73 -7.66 -3.27
C LYS A 314 -10.34 -8.28 -3.38
N PHE A 315 -10.02 -9.22 -2.48
CA PHE A 315 -8.75 -9.94 -2.49
C PHE A 315 -8.99 -11.40 -2.09
N LEU A 316 -8.53 -12.34 -2.92
CA LEU A 316 -8.71 -13.78 -2.73
C LEU A 316 -10.15 -14.17 -2.36
N GLY A 317 -11.13 -13.56 -3.04
CA GLY A 317 -12.55 -13.86 -2.89
C GLY A 317 -13.25 -13.19 -1.70
N LYS A 318 -12.56 -12.44 -0.86
CA LYS A 318 -13.11 -11.66 0.24
C LYS A 318 -13.01 -10.16 -0.04
N TYR A 319 -13.84 -9.37 0.64
CA TYR A 319 -13.78 -7.92 0.59
C TYR A 319 -13.11 -7.34 1.83
N TYR A 320 -12.33 -6.29 1.62
CA TYR A 320 -11.59 -5.56 2.63
C TYR A 320 -11.88 -4.07 2.52
N TYR A 321 -12.08 -3.46 3.67
CA TYR A 321 -12.24 -2.02 3.86
C TYR A 321 -10.89 -1.44 4.25
N LEU A 322 -10.26 -0.73 3.33
CA LEU A 322 -9.05 0.02 3.59
C LEU A 322 -9.46 1.45 3.95
N TYR A 323 -8.87 2.00 4.98
CA TYR A 323 -9.16 3.34 5.47
C TYR A 323 -7.92 3.92 6.14
N HIS A 324 -7.94 5.18 6.53
CA HIS A 324 -6.84 5.73 7.30
C HIS A 324 -7.28 6.19 8.70
N GLY A 325 -6.30 6.25 9.61
CA GLY A 325 -6.49 6.70 10.98
C GLY A 325 -5.22 7.27 11.58
N ALA A 326 -5.29 7.75 12.82
CA ALA A 326 -4.18 8.39 13.53
C ALA A 326 -3.46 7.47 14.53
N SER A 327 -3.81 6.20 14.60
CA SER A 327 -3.35 5.29 15.66
C SER A 327 -1.83 5.13 15.75
N LEU A 328 -1.11 5.15 14.61
CA LEU A 328 0.35 5.10 14.62
C LEU A 328 0.94 6.37 15.25
N MET A 329 0.47 7.54 14.85
CA MET A 329 0.90 8.82 15.40
C MET A 329 0.65 8.87 16.91
N GLU A 330 -0.54 8.48 17.35
CA GLU A 330 -0.92 8.45 18.76
C GLU A 330 -0.03 7.49 19.55
N ASN A 331 0.26 6.30 19.01
CA ASN A 331 1.16 5.36 19.65
C ASN A 331 2.60 5.89 19.74
N TRP A 332 3.08 6.55 18.71
CA TRP A 332 4.41 7.17 18.71
C TRP A 332 4.52 8.31 19.72
N ILE A 333 3.48 9.15 19.85
CA ILE A 333 3.40 10.19 20.88
C ILE A 333 3.42 9.57 22.28
N ASN A 334 2.58 8.57 22.52
CA ASN A 334 2.45 7.91 23.82
C ASN A 334 3.73 7.20 24.28
N ASN A 335 4.56 6.74 23.33
CA ASN A 335 5.85 6.12 23.59
C ASN A 335 7.03 7.09 23.52
N GLY A 336 6.79 8.39 23.36
CA GLY A 336 7.84 9.40 23.29
C GLY A 336 8.74 9.32 22.05
N VAL A 337 8.29 8.67 20.99
CA VAL A 337 9.01 8.53 19.71
C VAL A 337 8.99 9.86 18.95
N ILE A 338 7.88 10.58 19.01
CA ILE A 338 7.70 11.89 18.40
C ILE A 338 7.09 12.89 19.38
N SER A 339 7.16 14.17 19.02
CA SER A 339 6.60 15.25 19.82
C SER A 339 5.07 15.17 19.94
N ASN A 340 4.54 15.57 21.09
CA ASN A 340 3.10 15.61 21.36
C ASN A 340 2.35 16.75 20.65
N ASP A 341 3.06 17.63 19.95
CA ASP A 341 2.48 18.65 19.07
C ASP A 341 2.17 18.13 17.66
N CYS A 342 2.59 16.90 17.31
CA CYS A 342 2.24 16.24 16.05
C CYS A 342 0.73 16.01 15.97
N LYS A 343 0.11 16.35 14.82
CA LYS A 343 -1.33 16.21 14.59
C LYS A 343 -1.60 15.80 13.14
N ILE A 344 -2.62 14.97 12.97
CA ILE A 344 -3.20 14.65 11.65
C ILE A 344 -2.22 13.89 10.72
N TYR A 345 -1.24 13.17 11.25
CA TYR A 345 -0.47 12.21 10.47
C TYR A 345 -1.20 10.88 10.46
N ARG A 346 -1.63 10.47 9.27
CA ARG A 346 -2.55 9.37 9.06
C ARG A 346 -1.80 8.09 8.75
N SER A 347 -2.44 6.94 8.98
CA SER A 347 -1.88 5.62 8.66
C SER A 347 -2.97 4.69 8.14
N ILE A 348 -2.68 3.97 7.07
CA ILE A 348 -3.63 3.05 6.44
C ILE A 348 -3.88 1.85 7.35
N CYS A 349 -5.16 1.54 7.53
CA CYS A 349 -5.67 0.38 8.24
C CYS A 349 -6.53 -0.48 7.31
N VAL A 350 -6.71 -1.76 7.66
CA VAL A 350 -7.50 -2.72 6.90
C VAL A 350 -8.38 -3.55 7.84
N ASN A 351 -9.67 -3.68 7.51
CA ASN A 351 -10.57 -4.63 8.16
C ASN A 351 -11.36 -5.42 7.11
N GLU A 352 -11.81 -6.63 7.45
CA GLU A 352 -12.68 -7.42 6.56
C GLU A 352 -14.04 -6.74 6.41
N ALA A 353 -14.56 -6.69 5.18
CA ALA A 353 -15.86 -6.12 4.86
C ALA A 353 -16.83 -7.23 4.43
N THR A 354 -18.08 -7.14 4.90
CA THR A 354 -19.16 -8.04 4.46
C THR A 354 -19.89 -7.41 3.29
N VAL A 355 -19.79 -8.02 2.12
CA VAL A 355 -20.39 -7.54 0.87
C VAL A 355 -21.28 -8.61 0.28
N ASN A 356 -22.45 -8.21 -0.21
CA ASN A 356 -23.30 -9.02 -1.07
C ASN A 356 -23.32 -8.41 -2.48
N GLU A 357 -22.56 -9.01 -3.40
CA GLU A 357 -22.44 -8.52 -4.78
C GLU A 357 -23.77 -8.56 -5.53
N GLY A 358 -24.62 -9.55 -5.27
CA GLY A 358 -25.91 -9.71 -5.95
C GLY A 358 -26.90 -8.58 -5.66
N THR A 359 -26.83 -7.99 -4.47
CA THR A 359 -27.67 -6.87 -4.06
C THR A 359 -26.90 -5.54 -3.95
N GLN A 360 -25.61 -5.56 -4.24
CA GLN A 360 -24.66 -4.45 -4.02
C GLN A 360 -24.80 -3.86 -2.61
N THR A 361 -24.88 -4.74 -1.61
CA THR A 361 -25.00 -4.32 -0.22
C THR A 361 -23.68 -4.47 0.50
N VAL A 362 -23.21 -3.39 1.09
CA VAL A 362 -22.01 -3.37 1.95
C VAL A 362 -22.46 -3.10 3.38
N LYS A 363 -22.22 -4.06 4.28
CA LYS A 363 -22.48 -3.86 5.70
C LYS A 363 -21.49 -2.88 6.28
N GLN A 364 -21.97 -1.94 7.11
CA GLN A 364 -21.06 -1.00 7.78
C GLN A 364 -19.99 -1.73 8.57
N VAL A 365 -18.73 -1.40 8.29
CA VAL A 365 -17.55 -1.97 8.94
C VAL A 365 -17.37 -1.34 10.32
N THR A 366 -16.87 -2.11 11.27
CA THR A 366 -16.43 -1.61 12.58
C THR A 366 -14.91 -1.66 12.61
N PRO A 367 -14.24 -0.52 12.40
CA PRO A 367 -12.77 -0.44 12.45
C PRO A 367 -12.20 -0.86 13.80
N ASN A 368 -11.07 -1.57 13.79
CA ASN A 368 -10.37 -1.96 15.00
C ASN A 368 -8.86 -2.09 14.74
N LEU A 369 -8.07 -2.14 15.80
CA LEU A 369 -6.61 -2.27 15.72
C LEU A 369 -6.14 -3.73 15.55
N GLU A 370 -6.94 -4.71 15.91
CA GLU A 370 -6.66 -6.12 15.64
C GLU A 370 -6.49 -6.36 14.14
N GLY A 371 -7.27 -5.62 13.32
CA GLY A 371 -7.17 -5.68 11.86
C GLY A 371 -7.65 -7.01 11.27
N VAL A 372 -6.97 -7.49 10.26
CA VAL A 372 -7.28 -8.74 9.55
C VAL A 372 -6.44 -9.89 10.11
N THR A 373 -7.04 -11.05 10.26
CA THR A 373 -6.30 -12.27 10.59
C THR A 373 -5.42 -12.69 9.42
N GLN A 374 -4.20 -13.14 9.72
CA GLN A 374 -3.26 -13.63 8.70
C GLN A 374 -3.87 -14.80 7.93
N ILE A 375 -3.87 -14.73 6.60
CA ILE A 375 -4.57 -15.69 5.74
C ILE A 375 -3.70 -16.85 5.26
N LYS A 376 -2.37 -16.72 5.37
CA LYS A 376 -1.40 -17.79 5.12
C LYS A 376 -0.14 -17.60 5.97
N ASN A 377 0.58 -18.67 6.22
CA ASN A 377 1.87 -18.61 6.89
C ASN A 377 2.96 -18.13 5.92
N MET A 378 3.96 -17.42 6.46
CA MET A 378 5.15 -17.03 5.70
C MET A 378 6.09 -18.22 5.53
N ASN A 379 6.59 -18.45 4.32
CA ASN A 379 7.58 -19.47 4.02
C ASN A 379 9.00 -18.94 4.27
N PRO A 380 9.72 -19.37 5.30
CA PRO A 380 11.08 -18.89 5.58
C PRO A 380 12.15 -19.45 4.63
N TYR A 381 11.80 -20.43 3.81
CA TYR A 381 12.69 -21.11 2.87
C TYR A 381 12.73 -20.42 1.50
N GLU A 382 11.88 -19.44 1.27
CA GLU A 382 11.96 -18.46 0.19
C GLU A 382 12.70 -17.22 0.67
N LEU A 383 13.34 -16.49 -0.26
CA LEU A 383 13.99 -15.23 0.06
C LEU A 383 12.95 -14.21 0.54
N GLN A 384 13.12 -13.71 1.76
CA GLN A 384 12.27 -12.70 2.36
C GLN A 384 12.98 -11.35 2.37
N GLN A 385 12.30 -10.31 1.94
CA GLN A 385 12.82 -8.94 1.99
C GLN A 385 12.77 -8.42 3.44
N ALA A 386 13.78 -7.68 3.87
CA ALA A 386 13.86 -7.17 5.24
C ALA A 386 12.79 -6.11 5.53
N GLU A 387 12.34 -5.37 4.51
CA GLU A 387 11.24 -4.43 4.59
C GLU A 387 9.85 -5.08 4.65
N THR A 388 9.77 -6.41 4.59
CA THR A 388 8.54 -7.18 4.85
C THR A 388 8.40 -7.43 6.34
N MET A 389 7.46 -6.75 6.98
CA MET A 389 7.29 -6.84 8.44
C MET A 389 5.85 -6.64 8.89
N ALA A 390 5.52 -7.23 10.02
CA ALA A 390 4.25 -7.01 10.72
C ALA A 390 4.34 -5.86 11.72
N SER A 391 5.49 -5.66 12.35
CA SER A 391 5.76 -4.57 13.29
C SER A 391 7.27 -4.32 13.40
N CYS A 392 7.65 -3.16 13.94
CA CYS A 392 9.04 -2.80 14.17
C CYS A 392 9.20 -1.75 15.28
N GLY A 393 10.44 -1.51 15.68
CA GLY A 393 10.84 -0.40 16.52
C GLY A 393 12.23 0.12 16.11
N GLY A 394 12.39 1.44 16.04
CA GLY A 394 13.67 2.10 15.72
C GLY A 394 14.19 1.88 14.30
N VAL A 395 13.32 1.53 13.35
CA VAL A 395 13.68 1.17 11.98
C VAL A 395 13.46 2.34 11.04
N ASP A 396 14.46 2.63 10.22
CA ASP A 396 14.40 3.56 9.10
C ASP A 396 14.72 2.81 7.78
N TYR A 397 14.67 3.52 6.65
CA TYR A 397 15.05 2.98 5.35
C TYR A 397 16.19 3.77 4.75
N GLU A 398 17.09 3.10 4.04
CA GLU A 398 18.13 3.78 3.26
C GLU A 398 17.49 4.80 2.32
N ASP A 399 18.05 6.00 2.24
CA ASP A 399 17.60 7.12 1.41
C ASP A 399 16.19 7.68 1.75
N PHE A 400 15.36 7.01 2.57
CA PHE A 400 14.05 7.52 2.94
C PHE A 400 14.14 8.64 3.99
N THR A 401 15.15 8.58 4.87
CA THR A 401 15.47 9.62 5.86
C THR A 401 16.12 10.85 5.25
N ASN A 402 16.64 10.75 4.03
CA ASN A 402 17.26 11.85 3.29
C ASN A 402 16.26 12.74 2.56
N ILE A 403 14.98 12.72 2.90
CA ILE A 403 13.98 13.71 2.47
C ILE A 403 14.33 15.08 3.10
N LYS A 404 15.57 15.50 2.93
CA LYS A 404 16.00 16.82 3.41
C LYS A 404 15.54 17.87 2.44
N LYS A 405 14.71 18.77 2.99
CA LYS A 405 14.50 20.12 2.45
C LYS A 405 14.39 20.16 0.92
N ASN A 406 13.20 19.91 0.45
CA ASN A 406 12.71 20.36 -0.86
C ASN A 406 13.13 19.61 -2.11
N THR A 407 13.92 18.52 -2.11
CA THR A 407 14.49 18.20 -3.40
C THR A 407 14.54 16.75 -3.82
N LYS A 408 14.56 15.80 -2.95
CA LYS A 408 14.64 14.41 -3.43
C LYS A 408 13.98 13.51 -2.42
N ILE A 409 12.83 13.07 -2.75
CA ILE A 409 12.34 11.79 -2.32
C ILE A 409 13.35 10.81 -2.85
N ASN A 410 13.81 9.97 -2.04
CA ASN A 410 14.94 9.10 -2.24
C ASN A 410 15.14 8.60 -3.68
N LYS A 411 16.26 7.97 -3.97
CA LYS A 411 16.59 7.37 -5.26
C LYS A 411 15.55 6.36 -5.77
N LEU A 412 14.68 5.88 -4.90
CA LEU A 412 13.63 4.91 -5.16
C LEU A 412 12.30 5.54 -5.58
N GLY A 413 12.22 6.88 -5.66
CA GLY A 413 10.99 7.61 -5.89
C GLY A 413 10.15 7.12 -7.06
N ASN A 414 10.71 6.82 -8.20
CA ASN A 414 10.02 6.22 -9.35
C ASN A 414 10.53 4.81 -9.70
N GLU A 415 11.31 4.27 -8.83
CA GLU A 415 11.88 2.93 -8.90
C GLU A 415 11.46 2.17 -7.65
N ALA A 416 10.17 2.28 -7.31
CA ALA A 416 9.61 1.42 -6.29
C ALA A 416 10.11 0.01 -6.63
N SER A 417 10.95 -0.53 -5.79
CA SER A 417 11.68 -1.74 -6.10
C SER A 417 11.55 -2.71 -4.94
N GLU A 418 11.84 -3.95 -5.22
CA GLU A 418 11.96 -4.99 -4.19
C GLU A 418 13.35 -4.98 -3.53
N ASN A 419 14.14 -3.93 -3.72
CA ASN A 419 15.51 -3.83 -3.21
C ASN A 419 15.70 -2.66 -2.23
N MET A 420 14.70 -2.38 -1.40
CA MET A 420 14.87 -1.44 -0.30
C MET A 420 15.73 -2.06 0.80
N GLN A 421 16.58 -1.24 1.40
CA GLN A 421 17.40 -1.66 2.53
C GLN A 421 16.85 -1.05 3.81
N VAL A 422 16.66 -1.89 4.81
CA VAL A 422 16.27 -1.45 6.14
C VAL A 422 17.50 -0.96 6.90
N ASN A 423 17.48 0.29 7.34
CA ASN A 423 18.54 0.84 8.19
C ASN A 423 18.18 0.61 9.66
N MET A 424 19.07 -0.03 10.37
CA MET A 424 18.92 -0.40 11.78
C MET A 424 20.14 0.04 12.58
N ARG A 425 19.91 0.34 13.84
CA ARG A 425 20.93 0.65 14.85
C ARG A 425 20.72 -0.18 16.09
N GLU A 426 21.64 -0.14 17.02
CA GLU A 426 21.48 -0.82 18.32
C GLU A 426 20.11 -0.53 18.94
N GLY A 427 19.39 -1.58 19.32
CA GLY A 427 18.04 -1.54 19.84
C GLY A 427 16.92 -1.55 18.80
N SER A 428 17.20 -1.37 17.51
CA SER A 428 16.21 -1.47 16.44
C SER A 428 15.84 -2.93 16.18
N TRP A 429 14.56 -3.16 15.87
CA TRP A 429 14.08 -4.51 15.60
C TRP A 429 12.95 -4.53 14.57
N ILE A 430 12.82 -5.65 13.86
CA ILE A 430 11.71 -5.98 12.96
C ILE A 430 11.07 -7.30 13.40
N ASN A 431 9.77 -7.45 13.16
CA ASN A 431 9.02 -8.66 13.46
C ASN A 431 8.24 -9.13 12.25
N VAL A 432 8.31 -10.42 11.99
CA VAL A 432 7.47 -11.15 11.03
C VAL A 432 6.62 -12.18 11.75
N ARG A 433 5.36 -12.33 11.33
CA ARG A 433 4.39 -13.21 12.02
C ARG A 433 4.10 -14.48 11.24
N ASN A 434 3.79 -15.53 11.99
CA ASN A 434 3.40 -16.85 11.50
C ASN A 434 4.34 -17.38 10.42
N VAL A 435 5.63 -17.39 10.72
CA VAL A 435 6.68 -18.02 9.91
C VAL A 435 6.61 -19.53 10.13
N ASP A 436 6.39 -20.31 9.07
CA ASP A 436 6.22 -21.76 9.15
C ASP A 436 7.52 -22.50 8.81
N PHE A 437 8.18 -22.96 9.86
CA PHE A 437 9.41 -23.74 9.74
C PHE A 437 9.17 -25.26 9.55
N GLY A 438 7.92 -25.72 9.46
CA GLY A 438 7.61 -27.12 9.26
C GLY A 438 8.39 -28.05 10.18
N ALA A 439 9.25 -28.91 9.60
CA ALA A 439 10.10 -29.86 10.33
C ALA A 439 11.28 -29.21 11.05
N GLY A 440 11.76 -28.07 10.56
CA GLY A 440 12.84 -27.28 11.17
C GLY A 440 13.77 -26.64 10.15
N ALA A 441 14.58 -25.69 10.61
CA ALA A 441 15.60 -25.03 9.80
C ALA A 441 17.01 -25.34 10.33
N GLU A 442 18.00 -25.51 9.43
CA GLU A 442 19.38 -25.83 9.80
C GLU A 442 20.35 -24.67 9.56
N LYS A 443 20.00 -23.70 8.69
CA LYS A 443 20.81 -22.50 8.43
C LYS A 443 19.97 -21.25 8.40
N PHE A 444 20.60 -20.15 8.73
CA PHE A 444 20.05 -18.79 8.54
C PHE A 444 21.06 -17.96 7.77
N THR A 445 20.58 -17.32 6.73
CA THR A 445 21.34 -16.38 5.90
C THR A 445 20.68 -15.02 5.95
N VAL A 446 21.46 -13.98 6.20
CA VAL A 446 21.04 -12.59 6.11
C VAL A 446 21.93 -11.85 5.11
N ARG A 447 21.33 -11.08 4.24
CA ARG A 447 22.01 -10.18 3.33
C ARG A 447 22.10 -8.81 3.97
N ALA A 448 23.32 -8.40 4.35
CA ALA A 448 23.52 -7.20 5.15
C ALA A 448 24.87 -6.54 4.84
N LYS A 449 25.00 -5.25 5.23
CA LYS A 449 26.25 -4.49 5.29
C LYS A 449 26.32 -3.69 6.59
N GLY A 450 27.51 -3.28 6.95
CA GLY A 450 27.83 -2.62 8.22
C GLY A 450 28.57 -3.57 9.17
N THR A 451 28.77 -3.13 10.40
CA THR A 451 29.33 -3.96 11.46
C THR A 451 28.34 -4.05 12.60
N GLY A 452 27.93 -5.27 12.94
CA GLY A 452 26.93 -5.44 13.99
C GLY A 452 26.64 -6.88 14.35
N THR A 453 25.74 -7.04 15.31
CA THR A 453 25.18 -8.32 15.76
C THR A 453 23.67 -8.27 15.57
N LEU A 454 23.13 -9.24 14.85
CA LEU A 454 21.69 -9.45 14.68
C LEU A 454 21.25 -10.64 15.50
N ASP A 455 20.47 -10.38 16.53
CA ASP A 455 19.87 -11.38 17.40
C ASP A 455 18.53 -11.84 16.84
N ILE A 456 18.26 -13.15 16.89
CA ILE A 456 17.01 -13.77 16.43
C ILE A 456 16.22 -14.29 17.62
N TYR A 457 14.97 -13.85 17.74
CA TYR A 457 14.05 -14.23 18.81
C TYR A 457 12.83 -14.97 18.26
N SER A 458 12.27 -15.87 19.06
CA SER A 458 10.90 -16.36 18.86
C SER A 458 9.92 -15.46 19.61
N GLY A 459 8.96 -14.89 18.90
CA GLY A 459 7.94 -14.00 19.46
C GLY A 459 7.75 -12.70 18.66
N SER A 460 6.80 -11.89 19.08
CA SER A 460 6.44 -10.64 18.39
C SER A 460 7.33 -9.45 18.79
N LYS A 461 8.19 -9.62 19.77
CA LYS A 461 9.14 -8.60 20.27
C LYS A 461 10.42 -9.26 20.74
N PRO A 462 11.56 -8.55 20.75
CA PRO A 462 12.78 -9.05 21.37
C PRO A 462 12.59 -9.08 22.88
N MET A 463 12.37 -10.27 23.41
CA MET A 463 12.15 -10.49 24.83
C MET A 463 13.01 -11.64 25.32
N ARG A 464 13.64 -11.47 26.49
CA ARG A 464 14.47 -12.50 27.12
C ARG A 464 15.77 -12.75 26.36
N LYS A 465 16.14 -14.03 26.19
CA LYS A 465 17.37 -14.47 25.52
C LYS A 465 17.09 -14.75 24.04
N PRO A 466 17.94 -14.32 23.09
CA PRO A 466 17.81 -14.71 21.69
C PRO A 466 17.93 -16.23 21.52
N ILE A 467 17.33 -16.75 20.45
CA ILE A 467 17.50 -18.14 20.04
C ILE A 467 18.92 -18.35 19.54
N THR A 468 19.39 -17.41 18.71
CA THR A 468 20.72 -17.37 18.12
C THR A 468 21.07 -15.96 17.73
N SER A 469 22.34 -15.71 17.40
CA SER A 469 22.85 -14.41 16.96
C SER A 469 23.82 -14.63 15.80
N ILE A 470 23.88 -13.65 14.90
CA ILE A 470 24.85 -13.59 13.83
C ILE A 470 25.63 -12.27 13.92
N GLU A 471 26.96 -12.38 13.92
CA GLU A 471 27.87 -11.24 13.86
C GLU A 471 28.38 -11.08 12.43
N PHE A 472 28.48 -9.86 11.96
CA PHE A 472 29.00 -9.57 10.63
C PHE A 472 29.74 -8.23 10.60
N SER A 473 30.65 -8.10 9.65
CA SER A 473 31.37 -6.87 9.39
C SER A 473 31.72 -6.82 7.91
N SER A 474 31.00 -5.98 7.14
CA SER A 474 31.22 -5.81 5.71
C SER A 474 30.92 -4.39 5.28
N THR A 475 31.66 -3.88 4.30
CA THR A 475 31.43 -2.56 3.69
C THR A 475 30.45 -2.63 2.53
N GLU A 476 30.31 -3.79 1.94
CA GLU A 476 29.40 -4.07 0.83
C GLU A 476 28.26 -4.98 1.28
N MET A 477 27.14 -4.95 0.54
CA MET A 477 26.01 -5.81 0.79
C MET A 477 26.34 -7.25 0.38
N GLU A 478 26.45 -8.16 1.35
CA GLU A 478 26.80 -9.56 1.15
C GLU A 478 26.01 -10.50 2.05
N ASP A 479 26.05 -11.80 1.75
CA ASP A 479 25.34 -12.83 2.48
C ASP A 479 26.19 -13.35 3.64
N HIS A 480 25.63 -13.32 4.85
CA HIS A 480 26.21 -13.87 6.06
C HIS A 480 25.38 -15.06 6.52
N THR A 481 26.00 -16.20 6.76
CA THR A 481 25.30 -17.46 7.07
C THR A 481 25.82 -18.09 8.35
N ILE A 482 24.88 -18.60 9.18
CA ILE A 482 25.18 -19.41 10.36
C ILE A 482 24.35 -20.70 10.36
N GLU A 483 24.88 -21.73 11.02
CA GLU A 483 24.11 -22.92 11.40
C GLU A 483 23.15 -22.58 12.54
N VAL A 484 21.94 -23.13 12.50
CA VAL A 484 20.93 -22.93 13.54
C VAL A 484 20.40 -24.27 14.06
N ASP A 485 19.91 -24.26 15.29
CA ASP A 485 19.33 -25.45 15.93
C ASP A 485 17.91 -25.71 15.40
N ALA A 486 17.76 -26.73 14.57
CA ALA A 486 16.48 -27.11 13.96
C ALA A 486 15.36 -27.38 14.98
N THR A 487 15.69 -27.74 16.22
CA THR A 487 14.67 -27.97 17.27
C THR A 487 14.06 -26.65 17.75
N LYS A 488 14.78 -25.56 17.64
CA LYS A 488 14.34 -24.22 18.02
C LYS A 488 13.59 -23.50 16.89
N PHE A 489 13.92 -23.80 15.65
CA PHE A 489 13.26 -23.27 14.44
C PHE A 489 12.36 -24.35 13.84
N LYS A 490 11.23 -24.65 14.49
CA LYS A 490 10.27 -25.69 14.11
C LYS A 490 8.83 -25.23 14.30
N GLY A 491 7.94 -25.67 13.39
CA GLY A 491 6.52 -25.31 13.39
C GLY A 491 6.31 -23.81 13.12
N VAL A 492 5.11 -23.32 13.36
CA VAL A 492 4.76 -21.91 13.12
C VAL A 492 5.19 -21.03 14.30
N LYS A 493 5.92 -19.97 14.01
CA LYS A 493 6.44 -19.00 15.01
C LYS A 493 6.40 -17.58 14.47
N ASN A 494 6.25 -16.62 15.38
CA ASN A 494 6.66 -15.25 15.09
C ASN A 494 8.18 -15.16 15.27
N VAL A 495 8.84 -14.43 14.38
CA VAL A 495 10.29 -14.20 14.41
C VAL A 495 10.56 -12.72 14.56
N CYS A 496 11.49 -12.37 15.44
CA CYS A 496 11.92 -11.01 15.63
C CYS A 496 13.45 -10.93 15.46
N PHE A 497 13.91 -9.97 14.67
CA PHE A 497 15.32 -9.68 14.44
C PHE A 497 15.65 -8.35 15.14
N LEU A 498 16.66 -8.36 16.02
CA LEU A 498 17.11 -7.19 16.78
C LEU A 498 18.59 -6.94 16.50
N VAL A 499 18.95 -5.72 16.17
CA VAL A 499 20.35 -5.30 16.19
C VAL A 499 20.76 -5.08 17.65
N SER A 500 21.55 -5.97 18.20
CA SER A 500 22.00 -5.95 19.59
C SER A 500 23.34 -5.23 19.77
N ALA A 501 24.08 -5.02 18.69
CA ALA A 501 25.26 -4.19 18.62
C ALA A 501 25.44 -3.65 17.21
N GLY A 502 25.93 -2.43 17.08
CA GLY A 502 26.24 -1.78 15.82
C GLY A 502 25.34 -0.59 15.51
N ASP A 503 25.93 0.40 14.86
CA ASP A 503 25.23 1.54 14.28
C ASP A 503 25.38 1.46 12.76
N ASP A 504 24.40 1.97 12.01
CA ASP A 504 24.36 1.91 10.54
C ASP A 504 24.44 0.49 9.94
N VAL A 505 23.66 -0.42 10.50
CA VAL A 505 23.44 -1.75 9.96
C VAL A 505 22.33 -1.69 8.90
N TYR A 506 22.63 -2.17 7.71
CA TYR A 506 21.67 -2.24 6.61
C TYR A 506 21.36 -3.69 6.31
N VAL A 507 20.08 -4.03 6.32
CA VAL A 507 19.60 -5.38 6.02
C VAL A 507 18.72 -5.31 4.78
N ASP A 508 18.99 -6.15 3.79
CA ASP A 508 18.29 -6.24 2.51
C ASP A 508 17.29 -7.40 2.49
N ALA A 509 17.78 -8.60 2.86
CA ALA A 509 16.96 -9.81 2.79
C ALA A 509 17.44 -10.86 3.79
N TRP A 510 16.58 -11.86 4.01
CA TRP A 510 16.92 -13.02 4.85
C TRP A 510 16.25 -14.29 4.33
N GLN A 511 16.83 -15.44 4.67
CA GLN A 511 16.32 -16.75 4.31
C GLN A 511 16.80 -17.82 5.30
N PHE A 512 15.98 -18.83 5.54
CA PHE A 512 16.39 -20.05 6.22
C PHE A 512 16.59 -21.20 5.22
N THR A 513 17.38 -22.18 5.60
CA THR A 513 17.50 -23.46 4.89
C THR A 513 16.80 -24.54 5.67
N GLU A 514 15.94 -25.32 5.01
CA GLU A 514 15.18 -26.41 5.66
C GLU A 514 16.11 -27.50 6.15
N ALA A 515 15.87 -28.02 7.37
CA ALA A 515 16.67 -29.09 7.95
C ALA A 515 16.52 -30.40 7.17
N GLY A 516 17.65 -31.02 6.87
CA GLY A 516 17.70 -32.24 6.06
C GLY A 516 17.64 -32.00 4.55
N SER A 517 17.60 -30.75 4.10
CA SER A 517 17.75 -30.39 2.70
C SER A 517 19.21 -30.43 2.21
N SER A 518 20.11 -30.94 3.04
CA SER A 518 21.52 -31.13 2.72
C SER A 518 21.70 -32.22 1.65
N GLY A 519 21.69 -31.83 0.43
CA GLY A 519 22.02 -32.63 -0.72
C GLY A 519 21.40 -31.98 -1.93
N ILE A 520 22.25 -31.63 -2.85
CA ILE A 520 21.90 -31.47 -4.24
C ILE A 520 20.61 -32.26 -4.47
N HIS A 521 19.48 -31.57 -4.69
CA HIS A 521 18.40 -32.20 -5.39
C HIS A 521 19.03 -32.69 -6.70
N GLU A 522 19.40 -33.96 -6.77
CA GLU A 522 19.59 -34.61 -8.03
C GLU A 522 18.34 -34.26 -8.82
N VAL A 523 18.55 -33.44 -9.84
CA VAL A 523 17.57 -33.25 -10.89
C VAL A 523 17.40 -34.64 -11.47
N ASN A 524 16.44 -35.39 -10.94
CA ASN A 524 15.93 -36.54 -11.65
C ASN A 524 15.56 -36.02 -13.02
N ASN A 525 16.30 -36.43 -14.04
CA ASN A 525 16.02 -36.18 -15.43
C ASN A 525 14.74 -36.93 -15.85
N GLY A 526 13.65 -36.71 -15.17
CA GLY A 526 12.30 -36.98 -15.62
C GLY A 526 12.02 -36.04 -16.77
N ASN A 527 11.53 -36.55 -17.86
CA ASN A 527 11.19 -35.84 -19.09
C ASN A 527 10.38 -34.57 -18.81
N THR A 528 11.06 -33.41 -18.72
CA THR A 528 10.43 -32.10 -18.64
C THR A 528 10.06 -31.64 -20.05
N THR A 529 8.82 -31.29 -20.29
CA THR A 529 8.28 -31.07 -21.63
C THR A 529 8.48 -29.66 -22.18
N GLU A 530 8.77 -28.65 -21.36
CA GLU A 530 9.12 -27.28 -21.81
C GLU A 530 9.95 -26.54 -20.75
N HIS A 531 11.12 -26.04 -21.14
CA HIS A 531 11.94 -25.10 -20.36
C HIS A 531 11.85 -23.71 -20.98
N GLN A 532 11.52 -22.71 -20.19
CA GLN A 532 11.56 -21.31 -20.59
C GLN A 532 12.38 -20.51 -19.60
N SER A 533 13.32 -19.70 -20.08
CA SER A 533 14.18 -18.89 -19.25
C SER A 533 13.87 -17.41 -19.42
N TYR A 534 13.91 -16.67 -18.31
CA TYR A 534 13.60 -15.26 -18.25
C TYR A 534 14.69 -14.51 -17.48
N ASP A 535 14.94 -13.26 -17.83
CA ASP A 535 15.74 -12.37 -16.99
C ASP A 535 14.92 -11.87 -15.78
N LEU A 536 15.57 -11.14 -14.87
CA LEU A 536 14.91 -10.55 -13.68
C LEU A 536 13.82 -9.51 -14.03
N LEU A 537 13.74 -9.07 -15.28
CA LEU A 537 12.73 -8.17 -15.79
C LEU A 537 11.56 -8.92 -16.46
N GLY A 538 11.55 -10.26 -16.37
CA GLY A 538 10.51 -11.11 -16.97
C GLY A 538 10.64 -11.25 -18.50
N ARG A 539 11.74 -10.81 -19.13
CA ARG A 539 11.95 -10.96 -20.57
C ARG A 539 12.45 -12.37 -20.88
N ARG A 540 11.79 -13.05 -21.81
CA ARG A 540 12.18 -14.38 -22.23
C ARG A 540 13.58 -14.36 -22.88
N LEU A 541 14.45 -15.25 -22.43
CA LEU A 541 15.79 -15.42 -22.96
C LEU A 541 15.78 -16.52 -24.01
N SER A 542 16.36 -16.26 -25.17
CA SER A 542 16.55 -17.26 -26.23
C SER A 542 17.63 -18.28 -25.90
N ASP A 543 18.57 -17.94 -25.03
CA ASP A 543 19.65 -18.81 -24.55
C ASP A 543 20.06 -18.37 -23.13
N SER A 544 19.74 -19.20 -22.14
CA SER A 544 20.06 -18.94 -20.73
C SER A 544 21.55 -19.00 -20.42
N HIS A 545 22.35 -19.69 -21.24
CA HIS A 545 23.79 -19.86 -21.04
C HIS A 545 24.63 -18.64 -21.49
N GLN A 546 24.05 -17.73 -22.27
CA GLN A 546 24.74 -16.51 -22.72
C GLN A 546 24.46 -15.31 -21.81
N HIS A 547 23.57 -15.42 -20.84
CA HIS A 547 23.21 -14.33 -19.94
C HIS A 547 24.09 -14.35 -18.69
N ARG A 548 24.78 -13.24 -18.41
CA ARG A 548 25.49 -13.07 -17.14
C ARG A 548 24.54 -12.53 -16.08
N GLY A 549 24.34 -13.28 -15.01
CA GLY A 549 23.53 -12.87 -13.90
C GLY A 549 22.49 -13.93 -13.50
N ILE A 550 21.44 -13.48 -12.85
CA ILE A 550 20.37 -14.35 -12.38
C ILE A 550 19.35 -14.53 -13.50
N VAL A 551 18.99 -15.78 -13.74
CA VAL A 551 17.97 -16.21 -14.71
C VAL A 551 16.87 -16.95 -13.95
N ILE A 552 15.63 -16.66 -14.26
CA ILE A 552 14.46 -17.41 -13.77
C ILE A 552 14.14 -18.46 -14.82
N GLU A 553 14.24 -19.71 -14.47
CA GLU A 553 13.85 -20.83 -15.33
C GLU A 553 12.47 -21.35 -14.90
N GLN A 554 11.54 -21.37 -15.84
CA GLN A 554 10.22 -22.00 -15.66
C GLN A 554 10.20 -23.34 -16.38
N TYR A 555 9.64 -24.35 -15.73
CA TYR A 555 9.46 -25.69 -16.31
C TYR A 555 8.16 -26.32 -15.81
N THR A 556 7.63 -27.24 -16.59
CA THR A 556 6.44 -28.02 -16.24
C THR A 556 6.85 -29.45 -15.93
N ASP A 557 6.44 -29.97 -14.78
CA ASP A 557 6.71 -31.36 -14.41
C ASP A 557 5.79 -32.36 -15.13
N GLU A 558 6.02 -33.64 -14.89
CA GLU A 558 5.27 -34.75 -15.52
C GLU A 558 3.78 -34.79 -15.13
N ASN A 559 3.38 -34.05 -14.06
CA ASN A 559 2.02 -33.91 -13.58
C ASN A 559 1.33 -32.66 -14.14
N GLY A 560 2.02 -31.88 -15.01
CA GLY A 560 1.51 -30.64 -15.58
C GLY A 560 1.61 -29.43 -14.63
N VAL A 561 2.32 -29.56 -13.52
CA VAL A 561 2.51 -28.46 -12.57
C VAL A 561 3.67 -27.58 -13.04
N LYS A 562 3.43 -26.27 -13.10
CA LYS A 562 4.45 -25.28 -13.47
C LYS A 562 5.31 -24.93 -12.25
N HIS A 563 6.60 -25.01 -12.44
CA HIS A 563 7.61 -24.64 -11.45
C HIS A 563 8.48 -23.49 -11.97
N SER A 564 9.02 -22.71 -11.05
CA SER A 564 10.01 -21.68 -11.36
C SER A 564 11.22 -21.85 -10.44
N ARG A 565 12.42 -21.76 -11.01
CA ARG A 565 13.65 -21.76 -10.23
C ARG A 565 14.58 -20.64 -10.66
N LYS A 566 15.36 -20.12 -9.73
CA LYS A 566 16.39 -19.11 -9.97
C LYS A 566 17.73 -19.82 -10.20
N ILE A 567 18.39 -19.54 -11.32
CA ILE A 567 19.70 -20.06 -11.61
C ILE A 567 20.70 -18.91 -11.81
N SER A 568 21.90 -19.06 -11.26
CA SER A 568 23.01 -18.14 -11.50
C SER A 568 23.81 -18.67 -12.67
N SER A 569 23.86 -17.94 -13.79
CA SER A 569 24.75 -18.25 -14.91
C SER A 569 26.07 -17.52 -14.73
N GLY A 570 27.03 -18.14 -14.05
CA GLY A 570 28.43 -17.73 -14.03
C GLY A 570 29.25 -18.72 -14.86
N ARG A 571 30.07 -18.22 -15.77
CA ARG A 571 31.18 -19.05 -16.31
C ARG A 571 32.27 -19.15 -15.25
N GLU A 572 32.74 -20.38 -15.00
CA GLU A 572 34.07 -20.60 -14.47
C GLU A 572 35.15 -19.90 -15.32
#